data_5022f257c989726312d89e658811a1b7
#
_entry.id   5022f257c989726312d89e658811a1b7
#
_cell.length_a   1.000
_cell.length_b   1.000
_cell.length_c   1.000
_cell.angle_alpha   90.00
_cell.angle_beta   90.00
_cell.angle_gamma   90.00
#
_symmetry.space_group_name_H-M   'P 1'
#
loop_
_entity.id
_entity.type
_entity.pdbx_description
1 polymer ?
#
loop_
_entity_poly.entity_id
_entity_poly.type
_entity_poly.pdbx_seq_one_letter_code
_entity_poly.pdbx_strand_id
1 'polypeptide(L)'
;MKIILGKKLGMTTLFDDTKGALNVTLIACGKNTVVLNRTKETDGYVAVQVTTDKTTRKTTQHEFRLDTNSKSIEVATKDLADFAPGAELSVAQFEVGDKVNICGVTKAKGFQGVVKRHGFAGGWASHGGKHDLRKGGSIGST
;
A
#
# COMPACT_ATOMS: atom_id res chain seq x y z
N MET A 1 13.47 -9.82 7.38
CA MET A 1 12.26 -9.01 7.08
C MET A 1 11.30 -9.82 6.24
N LYS A 2 9.94 -9.72 6.41
CA LYS A 2 8.94 -10.46 5.63
C LYS A 2 8.27 -9.49 4.65
N ILE A 3 8.24 -9.79 3.35
CA ILE A 3 7.64 -8.95 2.30
C ILE A 3 6.88 -9.83 1.30
N ILE A 4 5.77 -9.32 0.74
CA ILE A 4 5.02 -10.01 -0.29
C ILE A 4 4.14 -9.03 -1.09
N LEU A 5 3.92 -9.32 -2.36
CA LEU A 5 2.95 -8.64 -3.21
C LEU A 5 1.66 -9.44 -3.28
N GLY A 6 0.54 -8.76 -3.14
CA GLY A 6 -0.76 -9.40 -3.20
C GLY A 6 -1.82 -8.54 -3.88
N LYS A 7 -2.90 -9.16 -4.27
CA LYS A 7 -4.08 -8.52 -4.87
C LYS A 7 -5.25 -8.57 -3.89
N LYS A 8 -5.81 -7.41 -3.54
CA LYS A 8 -7.03 -7.35 -2.76
C LYS A 8 -8.19 -8.00 -3.53
N LEU A 9 -8.79 -9.03 -2.96
CA LEU A 9 -10.00 -9.68 -3.50
C LEU A 9 -11.26 -9.00 -3.01
N GLY A 10 -11.36 -8.75 -1.71
CA GLY A 10 -12.54 -8.19 -1.09
C GLY A 10 -12.43 -8.11 0.42
N MET A 11 -13.55 -7.85 1.06
CA MET A 11 -13.69 -7.88 2.52
C MET A 11 -14.80 -8.85 2.90
N THR A 12 -14.63 -9.51 4.04
CA THR A 12 -15.61 -10.42 4.63
C THR A 12 -15.56 -10.34 6.15
N THR A 13 -16.46 -11.03 6.81
CA THR A 13 -16.47 -11.13 8.27
C THR A 13 -16.15 -12.57 8.65
N LEU A 14 -15.21 -12.74 9.56
CA LEU A 14 -14.95 -14.01 10.25
C LEU A 14 -15.51 -13.95 11.65
N PHE A 15 -16.09 -15.06 12.10
CA PHE A 15 -16.56 -15.20 13.48
C PHE A 15 -15.53 -15.95 14.29
N ASP A 16 -15.10 -15.34 15.38
CA ASP A 16 -14.17 -15.92 16.36
C ASP A 16 -14.90 -16.07 17.67
N ASP A 17 -14.77 -17.23 18.31
CA ASP A 17 -15.50 -17.55 19.54
C ASP A 17 -15.16 -16.61 20.70
N THR A 18 -13.96 -16.05 20.70
CA THR A 18 -13.46 -15.15 21.77
C THR A 18 -13.63 -13.67 21.46
N LYS A 19 -13.47 -13.28 20.19
CA LYS A 19 -13.44 -11.87 19.75
C LYS A 19 -14.72 -11.44 19.03
N GLY A 20 -15.64 -12.39 18.77
CA GLY A 20 -16.87 -12.12 18.03
C GLY A 20 -16.65 -11.92 16.53
N ALA A 21 -17.39 -11.01 15.92
CA ALA A 21 -17.34 -10.74 14.48
C ALA A 21 -16.12 -9.87 14.12
N LEU A 22 -15.20 -10.41 13.33
CA LEU A 22 -13.98 -9.73 12.85
C LEU A 22 -14.11 -9.35 11.37
N ASN A 23 -14.00 -8.07 11.06
CA ASN A 23 -13.94 -7.63 9.68
C ASN A 23 -12.54 -7.87 9.11
N VAL A 24 -12.44 -8.70 8.07
CA VAL A 24 -11.18 -9.09 7.45
C VAL A 24 -11.12 -8.72 5.98
N THR A 25 -9.91 -8.46 5.50
CA THR A 25 -9.64 -8.23 4.08
C THR A 25 -8.92 -9.45 3.50
N LEU A 26 -9.45 -10.00 2.41
CA LEU A 26 -8.86 -11.11 1.68
C LEU A 26 -7.84 -10.58 0.67
N ILE A 27 -6.61 -11.07 0.75
CA ILE A 27 -5.52 -10.73 -0.17
C ILE A 27 -5.02 -12.03 -0.79
N ALA A 28 -5.14 -12.14 -2.12
CA ALA A 28 -4.53 -13.24 -2.86
C ALA A 28 -3.08 -12.90 -3.16
N CYS A 29 -2.17 -13.73 -2.67
CA CYS A 29 -0.75 -13.65 -2.96
C CYS A 29 -0.42 -14.80 -3.92
N GLY A 30 -0.15 -14.45 -5.17
CA GLY A 30 0.34 -15.40 -6.17
C GLY A 30 1.84 -15.70 -5.97
N LYS A 31 2.45 -16.30 -6.98
CA LYS A 31 3.90 -16.53 -7.00
C LYS A 31 4.63 -15.19 -7.04
N ASN A 32 5.48 -14.96 -6.05
CA ASN A 32 6.31 -13.77 -5.93
C ASN A 32 7.77 -14.19 -6.10
N THR A 33 8.51 -13.54 -6.98
CA THR A 33 9.91 -13.86 -7.25
C THR A 33 10.77 -12.62 -7.05
N VAL A 34 11.90 -12.78 -6.38
CA VAL A 34 12.91 -11.73 -6.25
C VAL A 34 13.64 -11.57 -7.58
N VAL A 35 13.61 -10.37 -8.14
CA VAL A 35 14.24 -10.07 -9.45
C VAL A 35 15.65 -9.52 -9.26
N LEU A 36 15.78 -8.52 -8.41
CA LEU A 36 17.01 -7.75 -8.24
C LEU A 36 17.14 -7.25 -6.81
N ASN A 37 18.36 -7.24 -6.32
CA ASN A 37 18.74 -6.61 -5.07
C ASN A 37 19.56 -5.36 -5.35
N ARG A 38 19.17 -4.24 -4.74
CA ARG A 38 19.92 -3.00 -4.78
C ARG A 38 20.79 -2.86 -3.55
N THR A 39 22.03 -2.46 -3.75
CA THR A 39 23.02 -2.28 -2.68
C THR A 39 23.46 -0.83 -2.58
N LYS A 40 23.95 -0.44 -1.40
CA LYS A 40 24.44 0.92 -1.17
C LYS A 40 25.58 1.30 -2.11
N GLU A 41 26.44 0.33 -2.47
CA GLU A 41 27.63 0.59 -3.29
C GLU A 41 27.28 0.94 -4.73
N THR A 42 26.28 0.26 -5.30
CA THR A 42 25.86 0.43 -6.69
C THR A 42 24.76 1.47 -6.86
N ASP A 43 23.77 1.46 -5.98
CA ASP A 43 22.52 2.24 -6.14
C ASP A 43 22.38 3.35 -5.08
N GLY A 44 23.23 3.38 -4.07
CA GLY A 44 23.17 4.36 -2.97
C GLY A 44 22.15 4.06 -1.88
N TYR A 45 21.36 3.00 -2.01
CA TYR A 45 20.37 2.55 -1.02
C TYR A 45 20.18 1.03 -1.08
N VAL A 46 19.50 0.48 -0.06
CA VAL A 46 19.27 -0.97 0.02
C VAL A 46 17.79 -1.26 -0.24
N ALA A 47 17.52 -2.11 -1.25
CA ALA A 47 16.16 -2.49 -1.62
C ALA A 47 16.10 -3.86 -2.30
N VAL A 48 14.91 -4.47 -2.27
CA VAL A 48 14.60 -5.73 -2.96
C VAL A 48 13.50 -5.48 -3.98
N GLN A 49 13.72 -5.83 -5.23
CA GLN A 49 12.71 -5.76 -6.27
C GLN A 49 12.03 -7.13 -6.41
N VAL A 50 10.72 -7.15 -6.20
CA VAL A 50 9.89 -8.35 -6.29
C VAL A 50 8.92 -8.23 -7.45
N THR A 51 8.69 -9.32 -8.16
CA THR A 51 7.71 -9.43 -9.23
C THR A 51 6.65 -10.48 -8.89
N THR A 52 5.44 -10.29 -9.40
CA THR A 52 4.39 -11.32 -9.36
C THR A 52 4.16 -11.91 -10.74
N ASP A 53 3.47 -13.06 -10.80
CA ASP A 53 3.02 -13.64 -12.06
C ASP A 53 2.21 -12.63 -12.88
N LYS A 54 2.33 -12.75 -14.21
CA LYS A 54 1.58 -11.93 -15.16
C LYS A 54 0.08 -12.19 -15.02
N THR A 55 -0.63 -11.20 -14.48
CA THR A 55 -2.11 -11.23 -14.45
C THR A 55 -2.74 -10.64 -15.70
N THR A 56 -1.99 -9.85 -16.47
CA THR A 56 -2.39 -9.22 -17.73
C THR A 56 -1.13 -8.95 -18.57
N ARG A 57 -1.21 -8.03 -19.54
CA ARG A 57 -0.09 -7.69 -20.44
C ARG A 57 1.18 -7.16 -19.77
N LYS A 58 1.13 -6.78 -18.48
CA LYS A 58 2.27 -6.26 -17.71
C LYS A 58 2.49 -7.09 -16.44
N THR A 59 3.74 -7.44 -16.21
CA THR A 59 4.19 -7.99 -14.92
C THR A 59 4.19 -6.86 -13.89
N THR A 60 3.62 -7.09 -12.72
CA THR A 60 3.67 -6.12 -11.62
C THR A 60 5.00 -6.29 -10.90
N GLN A 61 5.81 -5.24 -10.92
CA GLN A 61 7.08 -5.18 -10.18
C GLN A 61 6.95 -4.10 -9.11
N HIS A 62 7.47 -4.37 -7.94
CA HIS A 62 7.53 -3.41 -6.84
C HIS A 62 8.86 -3.49 -6.12
N GLU A 63 9.37 -2.34 -5.72
CA GLU A 63 10.62 -2.22 -4.98
C GLU A 63 10.33 -1.94 -3.51
N PHE A 64 10.84 -2.81 -2.65
CA PHE A 64 10.75 -2.67 -1.21
C PHE A 64 12.07 -2.13 -0.67
N ARG A 65 12.07 -0.90 -0.17
CA ARG A 65 13.23 -0.31 0.48
C ARG A 65 13.38 -0.88 1.89
N LEU A 66 14.59 -1.32 2.21
CA LEU A 66 14.93 -1.92 3.50
C LEU A 66 15.55 -0.91 4.46
N ASP A 67 16.10 0.18 3.94
CA ASP A 67 16.80 1.25 4.67
C ASP A 67 15.87 2.36 5.20
N THR A 68 14.55 2.16 5.17
CA THR A 68 13.54 3.10 5.71
C THR A 68 13.28 2.85 7.19
N ASN A 69 12.74 3.87 7.88
CA ASN A 69 12.29 3.80 9.29
C ASN A 69 13.40 3.53 10.30
N SER A 70 14.47 4.34 10.29
CA SER A 70 15.53 4.34 11.31
C SER A 70 16.36 3.04 11.40
N LYS A 71 16.24 2.11 10.44
CA LYS A 71 17.14 0.97 10.34
C LYS A 71 18.51 1.44 9.86
N SER A 72 19.56 1.03 10.57
CA SER A 72 20.92 1.25 10.08
C SER A 72 21.14 0.46 8.78
N ILE A 73 21.98 0.98 7.91
CA ILE A 73 22.30 0.34 6.61
C ILE A 73 22.87 -1.07 6.82
N GLU A 74 23.59 -1.29 7.93
CA GLU A 74 24.13 -2.60 8.28
C GLU A 74 23.05 -3.66 8.54
N VAL A 75 21.97 -3.28 9.22
CA VAL A 75 20.81 -4.16 9.44
C VAL A 75 20.08 -4.42 8.14
N ALA A 76 19.90 -3.40 7.30
CA ALA A 76 19.28 -3.54 5.99
C ALA A 76 20.08 -4.46 5.06
N THR A 77 21.42 -4.42 5.13
CA THR A 77 22.29 -5.32 4.35
C THR A 77 22.21 -6.77 4.83
N LYS A 78 22.05 -7.01 6.13
CA LYS A 78 21.80 -8.35 6.67
C LYS A 78 20.45 -8.89 6.22
N ASP A 79 19.39 -8.07 6.30
CA ASP A 79 18.06 -8.44 5.81
C ASP A 79 18.08 -8.78 4.30
N LEU A 80 18.97 -8.14 3.51
CA LEU A 80 19.12 -8.40 2.08
C LEU A 80 19.63 -9.81 1.77
N ALA A 81 20.44 -10.39 2.65
CA ALA A 81 20.98 -11.75 2.46
C ALA A 81 19.87 -12.81 2.43
N ASP A 82 18.73 -12.55 3.05
CA ASP A 82 17.57 -13.44 3.06
C ASP A 82 16.84 -13.49 1.69
N PHE A 83 17.13 -12.54 0.79
CA PHE A 83 16.44 -12.37 -0.50
C PHE A 83 17.40 -12.61 -1.67
N ALA A 84 17.74 -13.87 -1.93
CA ALA A 84 18.56 -14.21 -3.11
C ALA A 84 17.79 -13.92 -4.40
N PRO A 85 18.43 -13.34 -5.45
CA PRO A 85 17.81 -13.20 -6.76
C PRO A 85 17.32 -14.55 -7.29
N GLY A 86 16.06 -14.58 -7.76
CA GLY A 86 15.38 -15.81 -8.18
C GLY A 86 14.66 -16.56 -7.06
N ALA A 87 14.81 -16.18 -5.79
CA ALA A 87 14.07 -16.80 -4.68
C ALA A 87 12.57 -16.53 -4.79
N GLU A 88 11.78 -17.54 -4.44
CA GLU A 88 10.33 -17.46 -4.40
C GLU A 88 9.85 -17.11 -2.99
N LEU A 89 8.99 -16.08 -2.90
CA LEU A 89 8.39 -15.65 -1.66
C LEU A 89 6.95 -16.17 -1.58
N SER A 90 6.64 -16.86 -0.49
CA SER A 90 5.31 -17.43 -0.26
C SER A 90 4.64 -16.81 0.98
N VAL A 91 3.33 -17.02 1.12
CA VAL A 91 2.57 -16.61 2.30
C VAL A 91 3.04 -17.33 3.57
N ALA A 92 3.66 -18.50 3.43
CA ALA A 92 4.15 -19.31 4.56
C ALA A 92 5.19 -18.60 5.45
N GLN A 93 5.79 -17.50 4.96
CA GLN A 93 6.69 -16.67 5.78
C GLN A 93 5.97 -15.90 6.90
N PHE A 94 4.63 -15.73 6.81
CA PHE A 94 3.84 -15.01 7.80
C PHE A 94 3.17 -15.96 8.76
N GLU A 95 3.07 -15.56 10.02
CA GLU A 95 2.39 -16.29 11.09
C GLU A 95 1.10 -15.58 11.49
N VAL A 96 0.16 -16.33 12.06
CA VAL A 96 -1.08 -15.75 12.57
C VAL A 96 -0.77 -14.83 13.74
N GLY A 97 -1.23 -13.58 13.64
CA GLY A 97 -0.95 -12.54 14.65
C GLY A 97 0.18 -11.59 14.28
N ASP A 98 0.90 -11.82 13.18
CA ASP A 98 1.91 -10.88 12.68
C ASP A 98 1.26 -9.52 12.36
N LYS A 99 1.91 -8.44 12.81
CA LYS A 99 1.52 -7.09 12.42
C LYS A 99 2.21 -6.72 11.12
N VAL A 100 1.41 -6.37 10.10
CA VAL A 100 1.90 -6.04 8.76
C VAL A 100 1.53 -4.61 8.36
N ASN A 101 2.41 -3.96 7.61
CA ASN A 101 2.14 -2.69 6.96
C ASN A 101 1.69 -2.96 5.52
N ILE A 102 0.50 -2.48 5.14
CA ILE A 102 -0.06 -2.68 3.81
C ILE A 102 -0.08 -1.35 3.08
N CYS A 103 0.61 -1.30 1.94
CA CYS A 103 0.59 -0.17 1.03
C CYS A 103 -0.14 -0.55 -0.26
N GLY A 104 -0.87 0.38 -0.84
CA GLY A 104 -1.57 0.14 -2.09
C GLY A 104 -1.94 1.43 -2.81
N VAL A 105 -2.24 1.30 -4.10
CA VAL A 105 -2.71 2.41 -4.92
C VAL A 105 -4.23 2.37 -4.98
N THR A 106 -4.88 3.43 -4.51
CA THR A 106 -6.34 3.55 -4.57
C THR A 106 -6.81 3.77 -6.01
N LYS A 107 -8.07 3.41 -6.29
CA LYS A 107 -8.68 3.69 -7.60
C LYS A 107 -8.66 5.18 -7.88
N ALA A 108 -8.18 5.56 -9.05
CA ALA A 108 -8.27 6.92 -9.54
C ALA A 108 -9.76 7.30 -9.78
N LYS A 109 -10.13 8.51 -9.36
CA LYS A 109 -11.50 9.05 -9.52
C LYS A 109 -11.53 10.33 -10.36
N GLY A 110 -10.46 10.60 -11.10
CA GLY A 110 -10.29 11.84 -11.86
C GLY A 110 -10.15 13.07 -10.96
N PHE A 111 -10.36 14.24 -11.54
CA PHE A 111 -10.39 15.51 -10.81
C PHE A 111 -11.72 15.64 -10.04
N GLN A 112 -11.65 15.79 -8.73
CA GLN A 112 -12.83 15.90 -7.87
C GLN A 112 -12.89 17.25 -7.18
N GLY A 113 -14.11 17.84 -7.11
CA GLY A 113 -14.36 19.06 -6.35
C GLY A 113 -14.23 18.84 -4.84
N VAL A 114 -14.04 19.94 -4.11
CA VAL A 114 -13.74 19.93 -2.66
C VAL A 114 -14.84 19.28 -1.81
N VAL A 115 -16.10 19.40 -2.22
CA VAL A 115 -17.23 18.78 -1.50
C VAL A 115 -17.10 17.25 -1.53
N LYS A 116 -16.79 16.64 -2.67
CA LYS A 116 -16.65 15.19 -2.80
C LYS A 116 -15.30 14.67 -2.27
N ARG A 117 -14.23 15.42 -2.53
CA ARG A 117 -12.87 14.98 -2.16
C ARG A 117 -12.59 15.11 -0.68
N HIS A 118 -13.06 16.20 -0.06
CA HIS A 118 -12.70 16.56 1.32
C HIS A 118 -13.90 16.66 2.27
N GLY A 119 -15.13 16.45 1.78
CA GLY A 119 -16.35 16.54 2.60
C GLY A 119 -16.72 17.96 3.02
N PHE A 120 -16.33 18.98 2.25
CA PHE A 120 -16.69 20.36 2.53
C PHE A 120 -18.21 20.56 2.40
N ALA A 121 -18.78 21.40 3.27
CA ALA A 121 -20.22 21.69 3.28
C ALA A 121 -20.69 22.41 2.00
N GLY A 122 -19.85 23.26 1.40
CA GLY A 122 -20.25 24.15 0.31
C GLY A 122 -21.09 25.33 0.78
N GLY A 123 -21.62 26.07 -0.16
CA GLY A 123 -22.52 27.22 0.10
C GLY A 123 -24.00 26.79 0.17
N TRP A 124 -24.85 27.72 0.55
CA TRP A 124 -26.31 27.53 0.63
C TRP A 124 -26.90 27.33 -0.77
N ALA A 125 -27.85 26.41 -0.90
CA ALA A 125 -28.53 26.12 -2.17
C ALA A 125 -29.56 27.21 -2.57
N SER A 126 -29.99 28.07 -1.63
CA SER A 126 -30.98 29.11 -1.78
C SER A 126 -30.53 30.39 -1.09
N HIS A 127 -31.45 31.36 -0.92
CA HIS A 127 -31.19 32.64 -0.25
C HIS A 127 -30.06 33.47 -0.89
N GLY A 128 -29.99 33.51 -2.23
CA GLY A 128 -29.00 34.29 -3.00
C GLY A 128 -27.68 33.57 -3.30
N GLY A 129 -27.52 32.35 -2.85
CA GLY A 129 -26.31 31.51 -3.11
C GLY A 129 -26.32 30.93 -4.53
N LYS A 130 -26.02 31.73 -5.57
CA LYS A 130 -26.09 31.28 -6.97
C LYS A 130 -24.85 30.44 -7.39
N HIS A 131 -23.64 30.97 -7.27
CA HIS A 131 -22.42 30.40 -7.80
C HIS A 131 -21.50 29.75 -6.73
N ASP A 132 -21.93 29.77 -5.47
CA ASP A 132 -21.07 29.36 -4.34
C ASP A 132 -21.42 27.96 -3.80
N LEU A 133 -22.39 27.29 -4.38
CA LEU A 133 -23.01 26.05 -3.91
C LEU A 133 -21.96 24.94 -3.57
N ARG A 134 -20.92 24.80 -4.38
CA ARG A 134 -19.91 23.74 -4.21
C ARG A 134 -18.48 24.28 -4.10
N LYS A 135 -18.33 25.51 -3.69
CA LYS A 135 -17.01 26.14 -3.46
C LYS A 135 -16.44 25.74 -2.10
N GLY A 136 -15.12 25.82 -1.97
CA GLY A 136 -14.41 25.49 -0.75
C GLY A 136 -14.56 26.51 0.38
N GLY A 137 -15.00 27.72 0.05
CA GLY A 137 -15.07 28.84 1.01
C GLY A 137 -13.77 29.61 1.12
N SER A 138 -13.64 30.44 2.15
CA SER A 138 -12.44 31.23 2.43
C SER A 138 -11.27 30.33 2.80
N ILE A 139 -10.03 30.73 2.36
CA ILE A 139 -8.79 30.06 2.71
C ILE A 139 -7.98 30.80 3.76
N GLY A 140 -8.52 31.87 4.31
CA GLY A 140 -7.91 32.67 5.36
C GLY A 140 -8.25 34.15 5.22
N SER A 141 -7.82 34.91 6.21
CA SER A 141 -7.86 36.36 6.21
C SER A 141 -6.48 36.90 5.85
N THR A 142 -6.41 37.95 5.03
CA THR A 142 -5.19 38.70 4.75
C THR A 142 -4.93 39.71 5.86
#